data_f3553d00b447540b3eb5817604c264f8
#
_entry.id   f3553d00b447540b3eb5817604c264f8
#
_cell.length_a   1.000
_cell.length_b   1.000
_cell.length_c   1.000
_cell.angle_alpha   90.00
_cell.angle_beta   90.00
_cell.angle_gamma   90.00
#
_symmetry.space_group_name_H-M   'P 1'
#
loop_
_entity.id
_entity.type
_entity.pdbx_description
1 polymer ?
#
loop_
_entity_poly.entity_id
_entity_poly.type
_entity_poly.pdbx_seq_one_letter_code
_entity_poly.pdbx_strand_id
1 'polypeptide(L)'
;MANYKRHAAALLLALAVAGGAAGCGAPSAATEAPTQDAPVSETSQPPAWTAWDPVAVTTNAAGERCFALSAQTFLQRYNTLWSADWGEDLLPALDQWTDYGVGTLSRNGGLEGRQYQTRQDPTNFAEPFLALCLTQTGDQVMEVVAGLDQKHYVQGPETLFQRKALYSLRVFFPELTEADFQTLYAQLSQDAQYAETWETPLPARVFYQDGVACYLLLQIGEYDQLHVRAADQALLDQWQAAGVEIIQGFPTADGSAAGEKGDHTT
;
A
#
# COMPACT_ATOMS: atom_id res chain seq x y z
N MET A 1 -35.12 8.69 -0.01
CA MET A 1 -34.66 7.43 -0.63
C MET A 1 -34.30 7.76 -2.08
N ALA A 2 -33.05 8.01 -2.38
CA ALA A 2 -32.59 8.32 -3.73
C ALA A 2 -31.56 7.26 -4.14
N ASN A 3 -31.95 6.44 -5.12
CA ASN A 3 -31.12 5.40 -5.73
C ASN A 3 -29.99 6.05 -6.56
N TYR A 4 -28.76 6.02 -6.06
CA TYR A 4 -27.57 6.34 -6.82
C TYR A 4 -27.10 5.10 -7.58
N LYS A 5 -27.51 4.95 -8.82
CA LYS A 5 -26.91 4.00 -9.76
C LYS A 5 -25.63 4.62 -10.31
N ARG A 6 -24.47 4.13 -9.89
CA ARG A 6 -23.20 4.46 -10.52
C ARG A 6 -23.06 3.69 -11.83
N HIS A 7 -22.92 4.38 -12.94
CA HIS A 7 -22.56 3.81 -14.23
C HIS A 7 -21.02 3.74 -14.30
N ALA A 8 -20.50 2.53 -14.38
CA ALA A 8 -19.13 2.30 -14.80
C ALA A 8 -19.00 2.60 -16.28
N ALA A 9 -18.30 3.67 -16.66
CA ALA A 9 -17.93 3.96 -18.03
C ALA A 9 -16.49 3.47 -18.26
N ALA A 10 -16.36 2.32 -18.91
CA ALA A 10 -15.10 1.86 -19.45
C ALA A 10 -14.74 2.70 -20.67
N LEU A 11 -13.66 3.47 -20.60
CA LEU A 11 -13.12 4.22 -21.73
C LEU A 11 -11.93 3.42 -22.31
N LEU A 12 -12.21 2.68 -23.40
CA LEU A 12 -11.19 2.08 -24.24
C LEU A 12 -10.63 3.18 -25.17
N LEU A 13 -9.39 3.60 -24.95
CA LEU A 13 -8.65 4.48 -25.87
C LEU A 13 -7.73 3.63 -26.75
N ALA A 14 -8.16 3.36 -27.98
CA ALA A 14 -7.34 2.78 -29.03
C ALA A 14 -6.59 3.91 -29.76
N LEU A 15 -5.27 3.97 -29.60
CA LEU A 15 -4.41 4.83 -30.43
C LEU A 15 -3.90 4.02 -31.62
N ALA A 16 -4.45 4.33 -32.80
CA ALA A 16 -3.88 3.91 -34.08
C ALA A 16 -2.90 4.97 -34.56
N VAL A 17 -1.62 4.60 -34.72
CA VAL A 17 -0.64 5.42 -35.42
C VAL A 17 -0.43 4.81 -36.78
N ALA A 18 -0.93 5.47 -37.81
CA ALA A 18 -0.67 5.16 -39.20
C ALA A 18 0.51 5.99 -39.73
N GLY A 19 1.42 5.38 -40.28
CA GLY A 19 2.36 5.47 -41.29
C GLY A 19 2.53 6.72 -42.15
N GLY A 20 3.71 7.00 -42.54
CA GLY A 20 4.08 7.91 -43.62
C GLY A 20 5.45 7.58 -44.12
N ALA A 21 5.47 7.07 -45.33
CA ALA A 21 6.67 6.63 -46.06
C ALA A 21 7.24 7.75 -46.93
N ALA A 22 8.44 7.51 -47.35
CA ALA A 22 9.12 7.90 -48.59
C ALA A 22 10.12 9.04 -48.57
N GLY A 23 11.34 8.68 -48.92
CA GLY A 23 12.41 9.56 -49.34
C GLY A 23 13.65 8.79 -49.80
N CYS A 24 13.73 8.56 -51.12
CA CYS A 24 14.85 7.91 -51.79
C CYS A 24 16.17 8.72 -51.73
N GLY A 25 17.30 8.02 -51.71
CA GLY A 25 18.61 8.57 -52.02
C GLY A 25 19.75 7.65 -51.64
N ALA A 26 20.25 6.85 -52.62
CA ALA A 26 21.58 6.25 -52.56
C ALA A 26 22.58 7.13 -53.38
N PRO A 27 23.90 6.91 -53.37
CA PRO A 27 24.66 5.73 -52.98
C PRO A 27 26.02 5.95 -52.27
N SER A 28 26.55 4.84 -51.80
CA SER A 28 27.98 4.43 -51.79
C SER A 28 28.98 5.12 -50.85
N ALA A 29 29.43 4.36 -49.87
CA ALA A 29 30.86 4.11 -49.60
C ALA A 29 30.99 2.96 -48.60
N ALA A 30 31.80 1.98 -48.98
CA ALA A 30 32.19 0.88 -48.10
C ALA A 30 33.03 1.42 -46.96
N THR A 31 32.63 1.08 -45.74
CA THR A 31 33.47 1.27 -44.56
C THR A 31 33.22 0.07 -43.62
N GLU A 32 34.33 -0.47 -43.18
CA GLU A 32 34.52 -1.66 -42.35
C GLU A 32 33.47 -1.82 -41.24
N ALA A 33 33.03 -3.05 -41.08
CA ALA A 33 32.14 -3.45 -40.02
C ALA A 33 32.85 -3.28 -38.67
N PRO A 34 32.26 -2.52 -37.71
CA PRO A 34 32.69 -2.60 -36.35
C PRO A 34 32.29 -3.94 -35.77
N THR A 35 33.23 -4.64 -35.21
CA THR A 35 33.09 -5.82 -34.40
C THR A 35 31.98 -5.55 -33.36
N GLN A 36 30.87 -6.21 -33.47
CA GLN A 36 29.79 -6.18 -32.51
C GLN A 36 30.31 -6.84 -31.24
N ASP A 37 30.73 -6.03 -30.27
CA ASP A 37 30.91 -6.49 -28.91
C ASP A 37 29.56 -7.08 -28.43
N ALA A 38 29.58 -8.35 -28.06
CA ALA A 38 28.44 -9.02 -27.49
C ALA A 38 27.97 -8.20 -26.27
N PRO A 39 26.65 -8.00 -26.12
CA PRO A 39 26.15 -7.29 -24.94
C PRO A 39 26.63 -8.05 -23.71
N VAL A 40 27.45 -7.39 -22.90
CA VAL A 40 27.76 -7.84 -21.55
C VAL A 40 26.41 -7.92 -20.85
N SER A 41 25.99 -9.16 -20.55
CA SER A 41 24.86 -9.37 -19.67
C SER A 41 25.20 -8.68 -18.34
N GLU A 42 24.70 -7.48 -18.17
CA GLU A 42 24.67 -6.86 -16.84
C GLU A 42 23.90 -7.83 -15.97
N THR A 43 24.62 -8.54 -15.11
CA THR A 43 24.04 -9.31 -14.03
C THR A 43 23.35 -8.29 -13.17
N SER A 44 22.04 -8.09 -13.39
CA SER A 44 21.26 -7.14 -12.61
C SER A 44 21.32 -7.59 -11.15
N GLN A 45 22.06 -6.83 -10.35
CA GLN A 45 22.13 -7.03 -8.93
C GLN A 45 20.68 -6.92 -8.41
N PRO A 46 20.22 -7.91 -7.61
CA PRO A 46 18.88 -7.83 -7.04
C PRO A 46 18.64 -6.48 -6.37
N PRO A 47 17.46 -5.91 -6.47
CA PRO A 47 17.15 -4.66 -5.80
C PRO A 47 17.49 -4.71 -4.31
N ALA A 48 18.00 -3.61 -3.74
CA ALA A 48 18.47 -3.57 -2.35
C ALA A 48 17.41 -4.01 -1.31
N TRP A 49 16.11 -3.89 -1.64
CA TRP A 49 15.02 -4.30 -0.75
C TRP A 49 14.79 -5.82 -0.68
N THR A 50 15.29 -6.62 -1.62
CA THR A 50 15.20 -8.09 -1.56
C THR A 50 16.05 -8.69 -0.44
N ALA A 51 16.94 -7.88 0.16
CA ALA A 51 17.79 -8.28 1.28
C ALA A 51 17.22 -7.88 2.65
N TRP A 52 16.01 -7.30 2.71
CA TRP A 52 15.40 -6.95 4.00
C TRP A 52 14.83 -8.17 4.69
N ASP A 53 15.13 -8.27 5.98
CA ASP A 53 14.50 -9.30 6.81
C ASP A 53 12.98 -9.08 6.87
N PRO A 54 12.18 -10.15 6.87
CA PRO A 54 10.75 -10.09 7.12
C PRO A 54 10.45 -9.36 8.42
N VAL A 55 9.40 -8.55 8.43
CA VAL A 55 9.01 -7.80 9.62
C VAL A 55 8.15 -8.70 10.52
N ALA A 56 8.69 -9.10 11.66
CA ALA A 56 7.92 -9.86 12.63
C ALA A 56 6.95 -8.98 13.42
N VAL A 57 5.85 -9.58 13.89
CA VAL A 57 4.97 -8.99 14.90
C VAL A 57 5.45 -9.38 16.27
N THR A 58 5.46 -8.44 17.20
CA THR A 58 5.88 -8.62 18.57
C THR A 58 4.94 -7.90 19.54
N THR A 59 5.06 -8.20 20.80
CA THR A 59 4.42 -7.45 21.89
C THR A 59 5.51 -6.82 22.72
N ASN A 60 5.47 -5.51 22.89
CA ASN A 60 6.45 -4.80 23.69
C ASN A 60 6.22 -5.01 25.20
N ALA A 61 7.11 -4.46 26.04
CA ALA A 61 7.02 -4.59 27.49
C ALA A 61 5.75 -3.99 28.11
N ALA A 62 5.08 -3.05 27.41
CA ALA A 62 3.80 -2.47 27.83
C ALA A 62 2.59 -3.32 27.40
N GLY A 63 2.80 -4.42 26.70
CA GLY A 63 1.71 -5.25 26.16
C GLY A 63 1.14 -4.77 24.83
N GLU A 64 1.78 -3.79 24.20
CA GLU A 64 1.34 -3.25 22.92
C GLU A 64 1.83 -4.14 21.77
N ARG A 65 0.90 -4.58 20.92
CA ARG A 65 1.20 -5.33 19.70
C ARG A 65 1.72 -4.37 18.64
N CYS A 66 2.89 -4.67 18.09
CA CYS A 66 3.55 -3.83 17.10
C CYS A 66 4.39 -4.66 16.14
N PHE A 67 4.81 -4.07 15.06
CA PHE A 67 5.85 -4.61 14.21
C PHE A 67 7.22 -4.44 14.87
N ALA A 68 8.12 -5.40 14.70
CA ALA A 68 9.54 -5.26 15.07
C ALA A 68 10.23 -4.28 14.08
N LEU A 69 9.66 -3.11 13.93
CA LEU A 69 10.02 -2.09 12.96
C LEU A 69 9.81 -0.71 13.56
N SER A 70 10.87 0.11 13.63
CA SER A 70 10.75 1.50 14.06
C SER A 70 10.15 2.38 12.95
N ALA A 71 9.56 3.52 13.33
CA ALA A 71 9.07 4.51 12.38
C ALA A 71 10.19 4.98 11.43
N GLN A 72 11.40 5.18 11.94
CA GLN A 72 12.55 5.56 11.12
C GLN A 72 12.87 4.49 10.06
N THR A 73 12.89 3.22 10.46
CA THR A 73 13.16 2.12 9.52
C THR A 73 12.03 1.97 8.51
N PHE A 74 10.77 2.16 8.95
CA PHE A 74 9.62 2.20 8.03
C PHE A 74 9.81 3.27 6.96
N LEU A 75 10.11 4.50 7.36
CA LEU A 75 10.31 5.62 6.43
C LEU A 75 11.49 5.37 5.48
N GLN A 76 12.58 4.81 5.99
CA GLN A 76 13.74 4.47 5.16
C GLN A 76 13.36 3.42 4.08
N ARG A 77 12.68 2.34 4.47
CA ARG A 77 12.23 1.31 3.53
C ARG A 77 11.25 1.88 2.50
N TYR A 78 10.25 2.62 2.97
CA TYR A 78 9.26 3.27 2.10
C TYR A 78 9.94 4.18 1.06
N ASN A 79 10.80 5.09 1.52
CA ASN A 79 11.49 6.03 0.64
C ASN A 79 12.45 5.33 -0.33
N THR A 80 13.10 4.23 0.08
CA THR A 80 13.95 3.43 -0.82
C THR A 80 13.14 2.81 -1.94
N LEU A 81 11.98 2.23 -1.63
CA LEU A 81 11.07 1.65 -2.64
C LEU A 81 10.51 2.73 -3.55
N TRP A 82 10.02 3.82 -2.96
CA TRP A 82 9.43 4.93 -3.71
C TRP A 82 10.43 5.59 -4.66
N SER A 83 11.65 5.86 -4.19
CA SER A 83 12.68 6.51 -5.02
C SER A 83 13.15 5.63 -6.18
N ALA A 84 13.11 4.32 -6.02
CA ALA A 84 13.49 3.40 -7.10
C ALA A 84 12.53 3.48 -8.30
N ASP A 85 11.23 3.73 -8.04
CA ASP A 85 10.21 3.74 -9.08
C ASP A 85 9.82 5.17 -9.52
N TRP A 86 9.92 6.17 -8.62
CA TRP A 86 9.40 7.54 -8.86
C TRP A 86 10.44 8.65 -8.71
N GLY A 87 11.53 8.43 -7.97
CA GLY A 87 12.64 9.35 -7.82
C GLY A 87 12.38 10.59 -6.95
N GLU A 88 11.16 11.07 -6.87
CA GLU A 88 10.78 12.34 -6.22
C GLU A 88 9.71 12.12 -5.14
N ASP A 89 9.36 13.18 -4.40
CA ASP A 89 8.29 13.21 -3.39
C ASP A 89 8.46 12.19 -2.24
N LEU A 90 9.68 12.11 -1.71
CA LEU A 90 9.98 11.27 -0.56
C LEU A 90 9.20 11.73 0.67
N LEU A 91 8.82 10.76 1.51
CA LEU A 91 8.26 11.10 2.83
C LEU A 91 9.33 11.83 3.66
N PRO A 92 8.97 12.96 4.27
CA PRO A 92 9.88 13.68 5.17
C PRO A 92 10.16 12.88 6.44
N ALA A 93 11.16 13.30 7.20
CA ALA A 93 11.44 12.74 8.52
C ALA A 93 10.23 12.90 9.46
N LEU A 94 10.07 11.97 10.41
CA LEU A 94 8.88 11.90 11.25
C LEU A 94 8.62 13.18 12.09
N ASP A 95 9.68 13.90 12.45
CA ASP A 95 9.60 15.17 13.18
C ASP A 95 8.98 16.31 12.37
N GLN A 96 8.82 16.13 11.06
CA GLN A 96 8.12 17.06 10.17
C GLN A 96 6.65 16.69 9.96
N TRP A 97 6.20 15.56 10.52
CA TRP A 97 4.80 15.15 10.45
C TRP A 97 4.00 15.83 11.56
N THR A 98 2.70 15.98 11.35
CA THR A 98 1.81 16.47 12.40
C THR A 98 1.64 15.39 13.47
N ASP A 99 2.03 15.72 14.70
CA ASP A 99 1.85 14.87 15.88
C ASP A 99 0.48 15.16 16.51
N TYR A 100 -0.40 14.17 16.50
CA TYR A 100 -1.74 14.25 17.12
C TYR A 100 -1.75 13.74 18.57
N GLY A 101 -0.59 13.38 19.11
CA GLY A 101 -0.47 12.82 20.45
C GLY A 101 -0.95 11.38 20.56
N VAL A 102 -1.24 10.95 21.78
CA VAL A 102 -1.80 9.61 22.03
C VAL A 102 -3.30 9.63 21.80
N GLY A 103 -3.77 8.71 20.97
CA GLY A 103 -5.19 8.60 20.62
C GLY A 103 -5.47 7.39 19.73
N THR A 104 -6.63 7.37 19.10
CA THR A 104 -7.01 6.32 18.16
C THR A 104 -7.18 6.91 16.76
N LEU A 105 -6.27 6.63 15.82
CA LEU A 105 -6.47 6.87 14.38
C LEU A 105 -7.34 5.78 13.77
N SER A 106 -7.06 4.56 14.18
CA SER A 106 -7.88 3.41 13.85
C SER A 106 -8.99 3.34 14.88
N ARG A 107 -10.19 3.56 14.45
CA ARG A 107 -11.38 3.39 15.29
C ARG A 107 -11.75 1.93 15.46
N ASN A 108 -10.87 1.03 15.02
CA ASN A 108 -11.03 -0.40 15.13
C ASN A 108 -10.38 -0.96 16.38
N GLY A 109 -11.21 -1.48 17.27
CA GLY A 109 -10.76 -2.30 18.37
C GLY A 109 -9.89 -1.60 19.41
N GLY A 110 -10.04 -0.27 19.59
CA GLY A 110 -9.39 0.43 20.68
C GLY A 110 -7.87 0.47 20.61
N LEU A 111 -7.29 0.50 19.40
CA LEU A 111 -5.85 0.68 19.23
C LEU A 111 -5.47 2.08 19.70
N GLU A 112 -4.79 2.15 20.83
CA GLU A 112 -4.24 3.39 21.36
C GLU A 112 -2.75 3.45 21.06
N GLY A 113 -2.31 4.57 20.48
CA GLY A 113 -0.91 4.79 20.15
C GLY A 113 -0.64 6.26 19.90
N ARG A 114 0.63 6.60 19.74
CA ARG A 114 1.03 7.95 19.34
C ARG A 114 0.89 8.09 17.83
N GLN A 115 0.23 9.15 17.40
CA GLN A 115 -0.24 9.28 16.03
C GLN A 115 0.46 10.40 15.29
N TYR A 116 0.95 10.08 14.09
CA TYR A 116 1.59 11.01 13.19
C TYR A 116 0.95 10.96 11.81
N GLN A 117 0.79 12.12 11.17
CA GLN A 117 0.28 12.19 9.78
C GLN A 117 1.17 13.09 8.92
N THR A 118 1.32 12.73 7.65
CA THR A 118 2.02 13.57 6.66
C THR A 118 1.30 14.87 6.35
N ARG A 119 0.02 14.98 6.68
CA ARG A 119 -0.77 16.19 6.45
C ARG A 119 -0.28 17.30 7.36
N GLN A 120 0.32 18.34 6.77
CA GLN A 120 0.81 19.51 7.52
C GLN A 120 -0.32 20.48 7.85
N ASP A 121 -1.30 20.61 6.96
CA ASP A 121 -2.49 21.43 7.19
C ASP A 121 -3.70 20.50 7.40
N PRO A 122 -4.25 20.42 8.63
CA PRO A 122 -5.41 19.61 8.90
C PRO A 122 -6.67 20.09 8.16
N THR A 123 -6.63 21.27 7.54
CA THR A 123 -7.71 21.81 6.71
C THR A 123 -7.53 21.54 5.21
N ASN A 124 -6.36 21.10 4.79
CA ASN A 124 -6.11 20.67 3.40
C ASN A 124 -6.48 19.19 3.22
N PHE A 125 -7.74 18.95 2.92
CA PHE A 125 -8.28 17.61 2.74
C PHE A 125 -8.09 17.03 1.32
N ALA A 126 -7.53 17.80 0.39
CA ALA A 126 -7.44 17.41 -1.02
C ALA A 126 -6.31 16.41 -1.31
N GLU A 127 -5.35 16.23 -0.42
CA GLU A 127 -4.22 15.34 -0.64
C GLU A 127 -4.34 14.04 0.13
N PRO A 128 -4.06 12.89 -0.53
CA PRO A 128 -3.92 11.62 0.17
C PRO A 128 -2.81 11.70 1.22
N PHE A 129 -3.06 11.17 2.41
CA PHE A 129 -2.11 11.21 3.51
C PHE A 129 -1.62 9.80 3.88
N LEU A 130 -0.49 9.75 4.57
CA LEU A 130 -0.08 8.61 5.37
C LEU A 130 -0.16 8.98 6.85
N ALA A 131 -0.58 8.02 7.65
CA ALA A 131 -0.53 8.12 9.09
C ALA A 131 0.19 6.90 9.67
N LEU A 132 0.92 7.13 10.76
CA LEU A 132 1.55 6.09 11.56
C LEU A 132 0.94 6.13 12.96
N CYS A 133 0.52 4.97 13.44
CA CYS A 133 0.24 4.74 14.84
C CYS A 133 1.44 4.00 15.44
N LEU A 134 2.10 4.61 16.38
CA LEU A 134 3.27 4.07 17.08
C LEU A 134 2.88 3.65 18.49
N THR A 135 3.69 2.78 19.10
CA THR A 135 3.57 2.45 20.51
C THR A 135 3.64 3.71 21.36
N GLN A 136 2.91 3.75 22.49
CA GLN A 136 2.86 4.93 23.36
C GLN A 136 4.22 5.29 23.96
N THR A 137 5.04 4.27 24.24
CA THR A 137 6.32 4.40 24.95
C THR A 137 7.54 4.29 24.06
N GLY A 138 7.33 4.04 22.75
CA GLY A 138 8.39 3.79 21.80
C GLY A 138 8.14 4.38 20.42
N ASP A 139 8.91 3.91 19.47
CA ASP A 139 8.85 4.31 18.08
C ASP A 139 8.44 3.16 17.14
N GLN A 140 8.01 2.03 17.71
CA GLN A 140 7.61 0.86 16.94
C GLN A 140 6.26 1.07 16.28
N VAL A 141 6.18 0.71 15.00
CA VAL A 141 4.96 0.84 14.21
C VAL A 141 3.93 -0.21 14.63
N MET A 142 2.74 0.23 14.98
CA MET A 142 1.58 -0.62 15.28
C MET A 142 0.67 -0.72 14.05
N GLU A 143 0.50 0.39 13.35
CA GLU A 143 -0.38 0.49 12.19
C GLU A 143 0.11 1.59 11.25
N VAL A 144 -0.09 1.37 9.95
CA VAL A 144 0.06 2.36 8.89
C VAL A 144 -1.29 2.56 8.23
N VAL A 145 -1.67 3.81 8.01
CA VAL A 145 -2.93 4.15 7.35
C VAL A 145 -2.63 5.04 6.14
N ALA A 146 -3.02 4.57 4.96
CA ALA A 146 -3.14 5.45 3.80
C ALA A 146 -4.58 5.95 3.73
N GLY A 147 -4.78 7.26 3.65
CA GLY A 147 -6.12 7.85 3.69
C GLY A 147 -6.35 8.85 2.57
N LEU A 148 -7.60 8.92 2.10
CA LEU A 148 -8.10 9.88 1.13
C LEU A 148 -9.41 10.47 1.62
N ASP A 149 -9.50 11.81 1.66
CA ASP A 149 -10.74 12.51 2.00
C ASP A 149 -11.68 12.57 0.79
N GLN A 150 -12.84 11.96 0.93
CA GLN A 150 -13.83 11.92 -0.14
C GLN A 150 -14.60 13.22 -0.34
N LYS A 151 -14.73 14.07 0.68
CA LYS A 151 -15.51 15.33 0.58
C LYS A 151 -14.86 16.34 -0.34
N HIS A 152 -13.54 16.28 -0.42
CA HIS A 152 -12.72 17.22 -1.17
C HIS A 152 -12.09 16.57 -2.41
N TYR A 153 -12.64 15.43 -2.84
CA TYR A 153 -12.17 14.68 -4.00
C TYR A 153 -12.16 15.56 -5.25
N VAL A 154 -10.97 15.91 -5.68
CA VAL A 154 -10.69 16.48 -7.01
C VAL A 154 -10.07 15.36 -7.84
N GLN A 155 -10.52 15.19 -9.07
CA GLN A 155 -10.09 14.10 -9.96
C GLN A 155 -8.56 13.98 -10.01
N GLY A 156 -8.02 12.83 -9.59
CA GLY A 156 -6.57 12.53 -9.61
C GLY A 156 -5.94 12.00 -8.31
N PRO A 157 -6.42 12.36 -7.10
CA PRO A 157 -5.77 11.91 -5.86
C PRO A 157 -5.93 10.42 -5.56
N GLU A 158 -6.89 9.72 -6.19
CA GLU A 158 -7.09 8.28 -6.01
C GLU A 158 -5.84 7.47 -6.40
N THR A 159 -5.21 7.82 -7.50
CA THR A 159 -3.96 7.17 -7.94
C THR A 159 -2.84 7.36 -6.92
N LEU A 160 -2.70 8.57 -6.36
CA LEU A 160 -1.70 8.85 -5.33
C LEU A 160 -2.03 8.12 -4.02
N PHE A 161 -3.31 8.05 -3.64
CA PHE A 161 -3.77 7.26 -2.50
C PHE A 161 -3.40 5.78 -2.67
N GLN A 162 -3.75 5.17 -3.81
CA GLN A 162 -3.43 3.77 -4.09
C GLN A 162 -1.92 3.51 -4.12
N ARG A 163 -1.12 4.45 -4.66
CA ARG A 163 0.34 4.36 -4.59
C ARG A 163 0.84 4.39 -3.15
N LYS A 164 0.40 5.35 -2.34
CA LYS A 164 0.80 5.41 -0.92
C LYS A 164 0.44 4.13 -0.18
N ALA A 165 -0.73 3.56 -0.46
CA ALA A 165 -1.18 2.29 0.09
C ALA A 165 -0.29 1.11 -0.35
N LEU A 166 -0.01 0.99 -1.65
CA LEU A 166 0.88 -0.03 -2.20
C LEU A 166 2.27 0.02 -1.55
N TYR A 167 2.89 1.21 -1.51
CA TYR A 167 4.23 1.33 -0.94
C TYR A 167 4.26 1.12 0.57
N SER A 168 3.18 1.40 1.28
CA SER A 168 3.03 1.03 2.68
C SER A 168 3.04 -0.48 2.88
N LEU A 169 2.37 -1.24 2.02
CA LEU A 169 2.41 -2.71 2.04
C LEU A 169 3.77 -3.26 1.61
N ARG A 170 4.41 -2.66 0.60
CA ARG A 170 5.74 -3.09 0.11
C ARG A 170 6.85 -2.94 1.14
N VAL A 171 6.67 -2.13 2.18
CA VAL A 171 7.60 -2.10 3.33
C VAL A 171 7.67 -3.47 4.02
N PHE A 172 6.57 -4.22 4.02
CA PHE A 172 6.44 -5.56 4.63
C PHE A 172 6.60 -6.67 3.59
N PHE A 173 6.14 -6.45 2.36
CA PHE A 173 6.15 -7.39 1.24
C PHE A 173 6.76 -6.71 0.00
N PRO A 174 8.09 -6.57 -0.05
CA PRO A 174 8.76 -5.78 -1.09
C PRO A 174 8.52 -6.31 -2.51
N GLU A 175 8.22 -7.60 -2.66
CA GLU A 175 7.89 -8.26 -3.92
C GLU A 175 6.47 -8.01 -4.41
N LEU A 176 5.58 -7.39 -3.59
CA LEU A 176 4.20 -7.12 -3.99
C LEU A 176 4.17 -6.20 -5.22
N THR A 177 3.60 -6.71 -6.31
CA THR A 177 3.48 -5.97 -7.56
C THR A 177 2.28 -5.02 -7.53
N GLU A 178 2.26 -4.06 -8.45
CA GLU A 178 1.08 -3.19 -8.62
C GLU A 178 -0.16 -4.00 -9.02
N ALA A 179 -0.01 -5.03 -9.84
CA ALA A 179 -1.11 -5.90 -10.27
C ALA A 179 -1.69 -6.72 -9.10
N ASP A 180 -0.84 -7.23 -8.20
CA ASP A 180 -1.28 -7.92 -6.99
C ASP A 180 -2.02 -6.95 -6.06
N PHE A 181 -1.49 -5.75 -5.88
CA PHE A 181 -2.15 -4.72 -5.08
C PHE A 181 -3.51 -4.32 -5.65
N GLN A 182 -3.64 -4.16 -6.97
CA GLN A 182 -4.93 -3.87 -7.60
C GLN A 182 -5.94 -4.99 -7.38
N THR A 183 -5.49 -6.25 -7.41
CA THR A 183 -6.32 -7.42 -7.10
C THR A 183 -6.77 -7.40 -5.63
N LEU A 184 -5.85 -7.15 -4.70
CA LEU A 184 -6.14 -7.01 -3.28
C LEU A 184 -7.14 -5.87 -3.02
N TYR A 185 -6.87 -4.69 -3.58
CA TYR A 185 -7.71 -3.51 -3.39
C TYR A 185 -9.12 -3.71 -3.95
N ALA A 186 -9.24 -4.33 -5.13
CA ALA A 186 -10.54 -4.67 -5.72
C ALA A 186 -11.35 -5.61 -4.83
N GLN A 187 -10.71 -6.62 -4.22
CA GLN A 187 -11.38 -7.56 -3.31
C GLN A 187 -11.76 -6.89 -1.98
N LEU A 188 -10.92 -6.02 -1.43
CA LEU A 188 -11.25 -5.24 -0.24
C LEU A 188 -12.41 -4.27 -0.48
N SER A 189 -12.48 -3.70 -1.69
CA SER A 189 -13.51 -2.71 -2.05
C SER A 189 -14.86 -3.35 -2.38
N GLN A 190 -14.88 -4.62 -2.78
CA GLN A 190 -16.09 -5.30 -3.27
C GLN A 190 -17.20 -5.34 -2.23
N ASP A 191 -16.86 -5.64 -0.97
CA ASP A 191 -17.79 -5.81 0.13
C ASP A 191 -17.68 -4.69 1.17
N ALA A 192 -16.82 -3.70 0.92
CA ALA A 192 -16.64 -2.60 1.82
C ALA A 192 -17.93 -1.77 1.90
N GLN A 193 -18.47 -1.65 3.11
CA GLN A 193 -19.63 -0.83 3.38
C GLN A 193 -19.19 0.46 4.07
N TYR A 194 -19.84 1.55 3.70
CA TYR A 194 -19.63 2.80 4.40
C TYR A 194 -20.18 2.71 5.83
N ALA A 195 -19.34 2.97 6.80
CA ALA A 195 -19.79 3.11 8.17
C ALA A 195 -20.65 4.37 8.32
N GLU A 196 -21.88 4.20 8.80
CA GLU A 196 -22.81 5.32 8.99
C GLU A 196 -22.50 6.14 10.25
N THR A 197 -21.74 5.60 11.17
CA THR A 197 -21.42 6.23 12.45
C THR A 197 -19.91 6.22 12.73
N TRP A 198 -19.46 7.12 13.60
CA TRP A 198 -18.11 7.19 14.11
C TRP A 198 -17.79 6.10 15.16
N GLU A 199 -18.76 5.28 15.53
CA GLU A 199 -18.59 4.21 16.49
C GLU A 199 -17.87 3.03 15.80
N THR A 200 -16.63 2.82 16.20
CA THR A 200 -15.71 1.71 15.83
C THR A 200 -16.16 0.84 14.64
N PRO A 201 -16.02 1.30 13.40
CA PRO A 201 -16.39 0.48 12.25
C PRO A 201 -15.46 -0.72 12.18
N LEU A 202 -16.05 -1.91 12.04
CA LEU A 202 -15.29 -3.11 11.73
C LEU A 202 -15.12 -3.21 10.20
N PRO A 203 -13.97 -3.68 9.70
CA PRO A 203 -13.84 -4.00 8.28
C PRO A 203 -14.78 -5.17 7.94
N ALA A 204 -15.28 -5.19 6.71
CA ALA A 204 -16.03 -6.36 6.23
C ALA A 204 -15.08 -7.55 6.02
N ARG A 205 -13.88 -7.26 5.55
CA ARG A 205 -12.87 -8.27 5.17
C ARG A 205 -11.48 -7.80 5.57
N VAL A 206 -10.65 -8.76 5.99
CA VAL A 206 -9.23 -8.57 6.31
C VAL A 206 -8.42 -9.62 5.55
N PHE A 207 -7.41 -9.19 4.82
CA PHE A 207 -6.35 -10.07 4.33
C PHE A 207 -5.24 -10.13 5.36
N TYR A 208 -4.81 -11.32 5.67
CA TYR A 208 -3.78 -11.55 6.68
C TYR A 208 -2.66 -12.43 6.13
N GLN A 209 -1.42 -11.95 6.28
CA GLN A 209 -0.23 -12.69 5.91
C GLN A 209 0.92 -12.33 6.85
N ASP A 210 1.59 -13.34 7.41
CA ASP A 210 2.84 -13.19 8.19
C ASP A 210 2.80 -12.12 9.29
N GLY A 211 1.67 -12.01 10.00
CA GLY A 211 1.50 -11.01 11.07
C GLY A 211 0.97 -9.66 10.59
N VAL A 212 0.81 -9.45 9.30
CA VAL A 212 0.27 -8.22 8.71
C VAL A 212 -1.18 -8.41 8.35
N ALA A 213 -2.05 -7.59 8.92
CA ALA A 213 -3.46 -7.49 8.53
C ALA A 213 -3.65 -6.26 7.63
N CYS A 214 -4.27 -6.45 6.47
CA CYS A 214 -4.63 -5.39 5.55
C CYS A 214 -6.13 -5.33 5.36
N TYR A 215 -6.73 -4.16 5.52
CA TYR A 215 -8.17 -3.96 5.38
C TYR A 215 -8.53 -2.54 4.95
N LEU A 216 -9.73 -2.38 4.41
CA LEU A 216 -10.27 -1.10 3.96
C LEU A 216 -11.42 -0.66 4.85
N LEU A 217 -11.38 0.58 5.30
CA LEU A 217 -12.49 1.25 5.95
C LEU A 217 -12.99 2.39 5.09
N LEU A 218 -14.29 2.43 4.90
CA LEU A 218 -14.98 3.50 4.19
C LEU A 218 -15.87 4.25 5.18
N GLN A 219 -15.73 5.58 5.22
CA GLN A 219 -16.61 6.44 6.03
C GLN A 219 -17.40 7.36 5.12
N ILE A 220 -18.73 7.32 5.24
CA ILE A 220 -19.62 8.16 4.41
C ILE A 220 -19.24 9.62 4.54
N GLY A 221 -18.85 10.20 3.40
CA GLY A 221 -18.57 11.62 3.26
C GLY A 221 -17.34 12.10 4.01
N GLU A 222 -16.42 11.21 4.41
CA GLU A 222 -15.19 11.58 5.10
C GLU A 222 -13.94 10.97 4.48
N TYR A 223 -13.68 9.65 4.69
CA TYR A 223 -12.40 9.06 4.31
C TYR A 223 -12.55 7.65 3.74
N ASP A 224 -11.74 7.36 2.71
CA ASP A 224 -11.33 6.01 2.38
C ASP A 224 -9.98 5.76 3.04
N GLN A 225 -9.86 4.71 3.84
CA GLN A 225 -8.64 4.39 4.58
C GLN A 225 -8.25 2.94 4.36
N LEU A 226 -7.04 2.71 3.83
CA LEU A 226 -6.43 1.40 3.81
C LEU A 226 -5.48 1.29 4.99
N HIS A 227 -5.72 0.29 5.81
CA HIS A 227 -5.00 -0.02 7.04
C HIS A 227 -4.05 -1.19 6.84
N VAL A 228 -2.83 -1.05 7.35
CA VAL A 228 -1.81 -2.11 7.45
C VAL A 228 -1.43 -2.21 8.91
N ARG A 229 -1.88 -3.25 9.60
CA ARG A 229 -1.82 -3.37 11.06
C ARG A 229 -1.10 -4.62 11.50
N ALA A 230 -0.29 -4.50 12.57
CA ALA A 230 0.26 -5.66 13.26
C ALA A 230 -0.88 -6.49 13.89
N ALA A 231 -0.97 -7.76 13.51
CA ALA A 231 -2.01 -8.66 13.96
C ALA A 231 -1.42 -10.00 14.44
N ASP A 232 -2.03 -10.57 15.47
CA ASP A 232 -1.77 -11.91 15.95
C ASP A 232 -3.07 -12.72 15.94
N GLN A 233 -2.99 -14.00 16.26
CA GLN A 233 -4.15 -14.88 16.24
C GLN A 233 -5.26 -14.38 17.17
N ALA A 234 -4.94 -13.78 18.31
CA ALA A 234 -5.95 -13.29 19.25
C ALA A 234 -6.79 -12.14 18.65
N LEU A 235 -6.15 -11.24 17.87
CA LEU A 235 -6.88 -10.18 17.16
C LEU A 235 -7.73 -10.75 16.02
N LEU A 236 -7.21 -11.73 15.27
CA LEU A 236 -7.97 -12.38 14.21
C LEU A 236 -9.20 -13.10 14.76
N ASP A 237 -9.07 -13.84 15.88
CA ASP A 237 -10.17 -14.52 16.53
C ASP A 237 -11.23 -13.52 17.01
N GLN A 238 -10.81 -12.36 17.54
CA GLN A 238 -11.71 -11.28 17.94
C GLN A 238 -12.51 -10.74 16.75
N TRP A 239 -11.84 -10.51 15.63
CA TRP A 239 -12.50 -10.02 14.40
C TRP A 239 -13.46 -11.06 13.82
N GLN A 240 -13.06 -12.33 13.76
CA GLN A 240 -13.94 -13.42 13.32
C GLN A 240 -15.18 -13.55 14.21
N ALA A 241 -15.02 -13.45 15.53
CA ALA A 241 -16.14 -13.47 16.47
C ALA A 241 -17.10 -12.28 16.26
N ALA A 242 -16.58 -11.16 15.75
CA ALA A 242 -17.37 -9.98 15.38
C ALA A 242 -17.96 -10.04 13.96
N GLY A 243 -17.75 -11.14 13.23
CA GLY A 243 -18.30 -11.36 11.89
C GLY A 243 -17.43 -10.85 10.74
N VAL A 244 -16.18 -10.48 11.02
CA VAL A 244 -15.22 -10.06 9.97
C VAL A 244 -14.72 -11.30 9.23
N GLU A 245 -14.71 -11.24 7.90
CA GLU A 245 -14.11 -12.27 7.07
C GLU A 245 -12.58 -12.15 7.09
N ILE A 246 -11.88 -13.21 7.49
CA ILE A 246 -10.41 -13.27 7.47
C ILE A 246 -9.94 -14.17 6.34
N ILE A 247 -9.18 -13.62 5.41
CA ILE A 247 -8.59 -14.34 4.27
C ILE A 247 -7.09 -14.47 4.51
N GLN A 248 -6.59 -15.71 4.44
CA GLN A 248 -5.17 -16.00 4.58
C GLN A 248 -4.44 -15.79 3.25
N GLY A 249 -3.31 -15.09 3.31
CA GLY A 249 -2.52 -14.73 2.15
C GLY A 249 -3.06 -13.52 1.39
N PHE A 250 -2.17 -12.81 0.71
CA PHE A 250 -2.57 -11.76 -0.21
C PHE A 250 -2.85 -12.37 -1.58
N PRO A 251 -3.88 -11.91 -2.29
CA PRO A 251 -4.15 -12.39 -3.63
C PRO A 251 -3.04 -11.94 -4.58
N THR A 252 -2.71 -12.79 -5.54
CA THR A 252 -1.81 -12.46 -6.63
C THR A 252 -2.60 -12.29 -7.93
N ALA A 253 -2.08 -11.51 -8.86
CA ALA A 253 -2.75 -11.23 -10.13
C ALA A 253 -2.93 -12.48 -11.01
N ASP A 254 -2.12 -13.52 -10.81
CA ASP A 254 -2.21 -14.82 -11.49
C ASP A 254 -3.18 -15.81 -10.80
N GLY A 255 -3.80 -15.40 -9.69
CA GLY A 255 -4.77 -16.21 -8.94
C GLY A 255 -4.14 -17.24 -8.00
N SER A 256 -2.80 -17.27 -7.84
CA SER A 256 -2.15 -18.03 -6.78
C SER A 256 -2.23 -17.23 -5.47
N ALA A 257 -2.46 -17.90 -4.33
CA ALA A 257 -2.32 -17.22 -3.05
C ALA A 257 -0.82 -17.05 -2.76
N ALA A 258 -0.40 -15.82 -2.43
CA ALA A 258 0.98 -15.55 -2.01
C ALA A 258 1.20 -16.26 -0.66
N GLY A 259 1.66 -17.51 -0.67
CA GLY A 259 1.86 -18.29 0.58
C GLY A 259 1.99 -19.79 0.38
N GLU A 260 1.56 -20.36 -0.74
CA GLU A 260 1.88 -21.75 -1.07
C GLU A 260 3.33 -21.88 -1.57
N LYS A 261 4.30 -21.71 -0.67
CA LYS A 261 5.61 -22.34 -0.88
C LYS A 261 5.39 -23.83 -0.77
N GLY A 262 5.22 -24.47 -1.93
CA GLY A 262 5.11 -25.92 -2.04
C GLY A 262 6.29 -26.58 -1.34
N ASP A 263 5.99 -27.25 -0.25
CA ASP A 263 6.91 -28.19 0.41
C ASP A 263 7.01 -29.42 -0.52
N HIS A 264 7.87 -29.34 -1.54
CA HIS A 264 8.26 -30.47 -2.36
C HIS A 264 9.44 -31.16 -1.66
N THR A 265 9.18 -31.86 -0.57
CA THR A 265 10.02 -32.93 -0.06
C THR A 265 9.50 -34.26 -0.62
N THR A 266 10.14 -34.74 -1.67
CA THR A 266 10.18 -36.16 -2.04
C THR A 266 11.47 -36.77 -1.52
#